data_4b1125d04daa4af4e4f55c1d4c00bfb8
#
_entry.id   4b1125d04daa4af4e4f55c1d4c00bfb8
#
_cell.length_a   1.000
_cell.length_b   1.000
_cell.length_c   1.000
_cell.angle_alpha   90.00
_cell.angle_beta   90.00
_cell.angle_gamma   90.00
#
_symmetry.space_group_name_H-M   'P 1'
#
loop_
_entity.id
_entity.type
_entity.pdbx_description
1 polymer ?
#
loop_
_entity_poly.entity_id
_entity_poly.type
_entity_poly.pdbx_seq_one_letter_code
_entity_poly.pdbx_strand_id
1 'polypeptide(L)'
;MRSEGQKQSRKHEDRLAKKLGGKRTAASGAFWNRKGDVRTTDWLVEHKWTGKASFSIKASILEKIINEAILDSRMPVLGVSLNNQNYCIVLEDDLIEMRETIRELKETL
;
A
#
# COMPACT_ATOMS: atom_id res chain seq x y z
N MET A 1 -1.84 -14.91 19.44
CA MET A 1 -2.15 -15.50 18.10
C MET A 1 -2.58 -14.43 17.14
N ARG A 2 -2.07 -14.47 15.90
CA ARG A 2 -2.50 -13.54 14.87
C ARG A 2 -3.87 -13.96 14.33
N SER A 3 -4.73 -12.99 14.03
CA SER A 3 -5.99 -13.25 13.36
C SER A 3 -5.73 -13.69 11.92
N GLU A 4 -6.75 -14.29 11.28
CA GLU A 4 -6.66 -14.67 9.87
C GLU A 4 -6.38 -13.45 8.99
N GLY A 5 -7.04 -12.32 9.28
CA GLY A 5 -6.80 -11.07 8.56
C GLY A 5 -5.36 -10.61 8.65
N GLN A 6 -4.75 -10.68 9.83
CA GLN A 6 -3.35 -10.30 10.03
C GLN A 6 -2.40 -11.22 9.27
N LYS A 7 -2.64 -12.52 9.29
CA LYS A 7 -1.84 -13.50 8.54
C LYS A 7 -1.90 -13.26 7.04
N GLN A 8 -3.09 -13.03 6.51
CA GLN A 8 -3.28 -12.78 5.09
C GLN A 8 -2.66 -11.46 4.66
N SER A 9 -2.83 -10.40 5.45
CA SER A 9 -2.21 -9.10 5.17
C SER A 9 -0.69 -9.22 5.10
N ARG A 10 -0.08 -9.93 6.05
CA ARG A 10 1.37 -10.15 6.07
C ARG A 10 1.84 -10.91 4.83
N LYS A 11 1.10 -11.93 4.42
CA LYS A 11 1.39 -12.71 3.22
C LYS A 11 1.39 -11.83 1.97
N HIS A 12 0.39 -10.96 1.84
CA HIS A 12 0.28 -10.03 0.72
C HIS A 12 1.37 -8.95 0.75
N GLU A 13 1.73 -8.47 1.92
CA GLU A 13 2.83 -7.51 2.08
C GLU A 13 4.15 -8.13 1.60
N ASP A 14 4.44 -9.38 2.00
CA ASP A 14 5.65 -10.08 1.56
C ASP A 14 5.65 -10.26 0.04
N ARG A 15 4.52 -10.63 -0.54
CA ARG A 15 4.35 -10.76 -1.98
C ARG A 15 4.60 -9.45 -2.71
N LEU A 16 4.01 -8.36 -2.22
CA LEU A 16 4.18 -7.03 -2.81
C LEU A 16 5.63 -6.55 -2.67
N ALA A 17 6.26 -6.77 -1.53
CA ALA A 17 7.65 -6.38 -1.32
C ALA A 17 8.55 -7.03 -2.37
N LYS A 18 8.35 -8.30 -2.66
CA LYS A 18 9.11 -9.01 -3.70
C LYS A 18 8.84 -8.45 -5.08
N LYS A 19 7.57 -8.22 -5.42
CA LYS A 19 7.18 -7.73 -6.76
C LYS A 19 7.64 -6.31 -7.02
N LEU A 20 7.63 -5.46 -6.00
CA LEU A 20 7.97 -4.04 -6.15
C LEU A 20 9.43 -3.73 -5.85
N GLY A 21 10.21 -4.72 -5.44
CA GLY A 21 11.58 -4.49 -5.03
C GLY A 21 11.70 -3.68 -3.74
N GLY A 22 10.66 -3.68 -2.93
CA GLY A 22 10.61 -2.96 -1.67
C GLY A 22 10.90 -3.84 -0.47
N LYS A 23 10.75 -3.24 0.69
CA LYS A 23 10.91 -3.93 1.97
C LYS A 23 9.63 -3.83 2.78
N ARG A 24 9.26 -4.94 3.41
CA ARG A 24 8.19 -4.93 4.39
C ARG A 24 8.74 -4.42 5.70
N THR A 25 8.06 -3.44 6.29
CA THR A 25 8.38 -2.96 7.63
C THR A 25 7.69 -3.87 8.63
N ALA A 26 8.46 -4.61 9.39
CA ALA A 26 7.91 -5.38 10.49
C ALA A 26 7.47 -4.44 11.60
N ALA A 27 6.30 -4.68 12.17
CA ALA A 27 5.88 -3.97 13.36
C ALA A 27 6.83 -4.37 14.50
N SER A 28 7.58 -3.40 15.04
CA SER A 28 8.34 -3.63 16.26
C SER A 28 7.44 -3.31 17.45
N GLY A 29 7.77 -3.87 18.60
CA GLY A 29 7.02 -3.61 19.81
C GLY A 29 6.98 -2.12 20.20
N ALA A 30 7.97 -1.34 19.79
CA ALA A 30 8.04 0.09 20.06
C ALA A 30 7.11 0.92 19.16
N PHE A 31 6.68 0.39 18.03
CA PHE A 31 5.85 1.07 17.05
C PHE A 31 4.65 0.21 16.66
N TRP A 32 3.86 -0.11 17.64
CA TRP A 32 2.68 -0.96 17.47
C TRP A 32 1.70 -0.43 16.42
N ASN A 33 1.72 0.86 16.14
CA ASN A 33 0.88 1.52 15.14
C ASN A 33 1.44 1.39 13.72
N ARG A 34 2.67 0.92 13.55
CA ARG A 34 3.25 0.65 12.25
C ARG A 34 3.01 -0.80 11.90
N LYS A 35 1.85 -1.09 11.39
CA LYS A 35 1.50 -2.43 10.93
C LYS A 35 2.08 -2.63 9.54
N GLY A 36 2.98 -3.56 9.41
CA GLY A 36 3.45 -4.14 8.18
C GLY A 36 3.21 -3.41 6.85
N ASP A 37 3.88 -2.30 6.63
CA ASP A 37 3.81 -1.59 5.36
C ASP A 37 4.89 -2.10 4.43
N VAL A 38 4.66 -1.93 3.13
CA VAL A 38 5.69 -2.14 2.12
C VAL A 38 6.22 -0.78 1.69
N ARG A 39 7.53 -0.58 1.79
CA ARG A 39 8.18 0.65 1.35
C ARG A 39 9.09 0.37 0.19
N THR A 40 8.87 1.12 -0.90
CA THR A 40 9.83 1.21 -1.99
C THR A 40 10.48 2.58 -1.91
N THR A 41 11.35 2.90 -2.87
CA THR A 41 11.94 4.24 -2.96
C THR A 41 10.85 5.31 -3.07
N ASP A 42 9.77 5.02 -3.80
CA ASP A 42 8.77 6.02 -4.17
C ASP A 42 7.42 5.84 -3.46
N TRP A 43 7.12 4.64 -2.99
CA TRP A 43 5.79 4.29 -2.50
C TRP A 43 5.80 3.81 -1.06
N LEU A 44 4.75 4.19 -0.33
CA LEU A 44 4.38 3.58 0.94
C LEU A 44 3.05 2.86 0.73
N VAL A 45 3.07 1.54 0.79
CA VAL A 45 1.89 0.71 0.56
C VAL A 45 1.43 0.10 1.87
N GLU A 46 0.22 0.44 2.30
CA GLU A 46 -0.44 -0.26 3.39
C GLU A 46 -1.43 -1.25 2.79
N HIS A 47 -1.38 -2.50 3.24
CA HIS A 47 -2.22 -3.56 2.70
C HIS A 47 -3.31 -3.96 3.67
N LYS A 48 -4.54 -4.11 3.16
CA LYS A 48 -5.69 -4.63 3.88
C LYS A 48 -6.24 -5.87 3.18
N TRP A 49 -6.62 -6.83 3.97
CA TRP A 49 -7.23 -8.07 3.46
C TRP A 49 -8.58 -8.29 4.12
N THR A 50 -9.53 -8.76 3.35
CA THR A 50 -10.81 -9.26 3.88
C THR A 50 -11.22 -10.54 3.13
N GLY A 51 -11.80 -11.47 3.85
CA GLY A 51 -12.39 -12.66 3.25
C GLY A 51 -13.78 -12.43 2.67
N LYS A 52 -14.28 -11.21 2.76
CA LYS A 52 -15.62 -10.86 2.29
C LYS A 52 -15.56 -10.30 0.86
N ALA A 53 -16.73 -10.13 0.25
CA ALA A 53 -16.84 -9.54 -1.08
C ALA A 53 -16.90 -7.99 -1.05
N SER A 54 -16.83 -7.40 0.13
CA SER A 54 -16.86 -5.94 0.28
C SER A 54 -15.88 -5.47 1.34
N PHE A 55 -15.42 -4.24 1.19
CA PHE A 55 -14.50 -3.60 2.11
C PHE A 55 -14.88 -2.13 2.27
N SER A 56 -15.11 -1.70 3.50
CA SER A 56 -15.43 -0.30 3.78
C SER A 56 -14.15 0.51 3.95
N ILE A 57 -14.02 1.58 3.18
CA ILE A 57 -12.88 2.49 3.27
C ILE A 57 -13.33 3.76 3.95
N LYS A 58 -12.74 4.07 5.10
CA LYS A 58 -13.02 5.31 5.81
C LYS A 58 -12.00 6.37 5.41
N ALA A 59 -12.43 7.63 5.34
CA ALA A 59 -11.53 8.75 5.08
C ALA A 59 -10.35 8.77 6.06
N SER A 60 -10.58 8.42 7.32
CA SER A 60 -9.53 8.41 8.33
C SER A 60 -8.39 7.44 8.01
N ILE A 61 -8.69 6.30 7.38
CA ILE A 61 -7.68 5.34 6.96
C ILE A 61 -6.80 5.94 5.86
N LEU A 62 -7.44 6.56 4.87
CA LEU A 62 -6.73 7.20 3.75
C LEU A 62 -5.88 8.37 4.24
N GLU A 63 -6.43 9.22 5.10
CA GLU A 63 -5.70 10.35 5.68
C GLU A 63 -4.46 9.91 6.45
N LYS A 64 -4.58 8.83 7.21
CA LYS A 64 -3.45 8.27 7.95
C LYS A 64 -2.32 7.83 7.01
N ILE A 65 -2.65 7.10 5.96
CA ILE A 65 -1.68 6.62 4.97
C ILE A 65 -1.02 7.81 4.26
N ILE A 66 -1.82 8.80 3.87
CA ILE A 66 -1.34 10.01 3.21
C ILE A 66 -0.34 10.75 4.11
N ASN A 67 -0.69 10.95 5.37
CA ASN A 67 0.18 11.65 6.31
C ASN A 67 1.50 10.91 6.54
N GLU A 68 1.45 9.60 6.71
CA GLU A 68 2.64 8.78 6.87
C GLU A 68 3.53 8.84 5.63
N ALA A 69 2.93 8.76 4.44
CA ALA A 69 3.67 8.81 3.18
C ALA A 69 4.33 10.16 2.95
N ILE A 70 3.64 11.25 3.27
CA ILE A 70 4.20 12.60 3.16
C ILE A 70 5.43 12.75 4.06
N LEU A 71 5.35 12.27 5.29
CA LEU A 71 6.47 12.33 6.23
C LEU A 71 7.67 11.52 5.75
N ASP A 72 7.43 10.46 4.99
CA ASP A 72 8.45 9.59 4.40
C ASP A 72 8.88 10.03 3.00
N SER A 73 8.32 11.11 2.46
CA SER A 73 8.52 11.58 1.08
C SER A 73 8.20 10.48 0.06
N ARG A 74 7.12 9.75 0.29
CA ARG A 74 6.63 8.66 -0.56
C ARG A 74 5.19 8.90 -0.98
N MET A 75 4.80 8.25 -2.07
CA MET A 75 3.42 8.26 -2.55
C MET A 75 2.59 7.26 -1.76
N PRO A 76 1.41 7.63 -1.24
CA PRO A 76 0.56 6.70 -0.50
C PRO A 76 -0.18 5.76 -1.43
N VAL A 77 -0.23 4.49 -1.05
CA VAL A 77 -0.98 3.46 -1.76
C VAL A 77 -1.70 2.58 -0.75
N LEU A 78 -2.99 2.38 -0.92
CA LEU A 78 -3.73 1.40 -0.14
C LEU A 78 -3.96 0.16 -1.00
N GLY A 79 -3.30 -0.95 -0.66
CA GLY A 79 -3.54 -2.23 -1.27
C GLY A 79 -4.70 -2.93 -0.58
N VAL A 80 -5.65 -3.45 -1.34
CA VAL A 80 -6.79 -4.17 -0.80
C VAL A 80 -6.94 -5.50 -1.53
N SER A 81 -6.98 -6.59 -0.76
CA SER A 81 -7.31 -7.91 -1.30
C SER A 81 -8.69 -8.30 -0.82
N LEU A 82 -9.60 -8.46 -1.75
CA LEU A 82 -10.96 -8.91 -1.48
C LEU A 82 -11.46 -9.77 -2.64
N ASN A 83 -12.30 -10.73 -2.32
CA ASN A 83 -12.88 -11.63 -3.32
C ASN A 83 -11.80 -12.24 -4.25
N ASN A 84 -10.67 -12.65 -3.67
CA ASN A 84 -9.52 -13.25 -4.36
C ASN A 84 -8.90 -12.37 -5.45
N GLN A 85 -9.09 -11.06 -5.38
CA GLN A 85 -8.51 -10.11 -6.31
C GLN A 85 -7.75 -9.04 -5.54
N ASN A 86 -6.65 -8.58 -6.11
CA ASN A 86 -5.82 -7.56 -5.49
C ASN A 86 -6.01 -6.22 -6.19
N TYR A 87 -6.27 -5.18 -5.39
CA TYR A 87 -6.51 -3.83 -5.88
C TYR A 87 -5.57 -2.85 -5.20
N CYS A 88 -5.30 -1.75 -5.85
CA CYS A 88 -4.59 -0.64 -5.24
C CYS A 88 -5.41 0.64 -5.39
N ILE A 89 -5.47 1.42 -4.32
CA ILE A 89 -6.13 2.71 -4.30
C ILE A 89 -5.05 3.76 -4.16
N VAL A 90 -5.04 4.71 -5.09
CA VAL A 90 -4.10 5.84 -5.10
C VAL A 90 -4.89 7.14 -5.19
N LEU A 91 -4.27 8.23 -4.82
CA LEU A 91 -4.86 9.55 -5.06
C LEU A 91 -4.98 9.80 -6.56
N GLU A 92 -6.08 10.41 -6.98
CA GLU A 92 -6.31 10.71 -8.39
C GLU A 92 -5.16 11.51 -8.99
N ASP A 93 -4.68 12.53 -8.28
CA ASP A 93 -3.57 13.36 -8.76
C ASP A 93 -2.30 12.54 -8.97
N ASP A 94 -2.03 11.56 -8.10
CA ASP A 94 -0.88 10.68 -8.23
C ASP A 94 -1.00 9.77 -9.45
N LEU A 95 -2.19 9.27 -9.73
CA LEU A 95 -2.45 8.46 -10.91
C LEU A 95 -2.20 9.26 -12.20
N ILE A 96 -2.69 10.50 -12.23
CA ILE A 96 -2.50 11.41 -13.36
C ILE A 96 -1.01 11.68 -13.56
N GLU A 97 -0.28 11.97 -12.50
CA GLU A 97 1.16 12.20 -12.56
C GLU A 97 1.92 10.98 -13.10
N MET A 98 1.58 9.79 -12.63
CA MET A 98 2.17 8.55 -13.13
C MET A 98 1.94 8.37 -14.63
N ARG A 99 0.74 8.65 -15.09
CA ARG A 99 0.40 8.57 -16.51
C ARG A 99 1.22 9.55 -17.35
N GLU A 100 1.34 10.79 -16.89
CA GLU A 100 2.13 11.82 -17.58
C GLU A 100 3.61 11.42 -17.64
N THR A 101 4.15 10.89 -16.55
CA THR A 101 5.53 10.42 -16.50
C THR A 101 5.76 9.29 -17.51
N ILE A 102 4.85 8.33 -17.60
CA ILE A 102 4.93 7.23 -18.57
C ILE A 102 4.91 7.79 -20.00
N ARG A 103 4.03 8.73 -20.27
CA ARG A 103 3.93 9.36 -21.58
C ARG A 103 5.23 10.05 -21.98
N GLU A 104 5.79 10.87 -21.09
CA GLU A 104 7.05 11.55 -21.32
C GLU A 104 8.20 10.58 -21.60
N LEU A 105 8.28 9.50 -20.82
CA LEU A 105 9.29 8.47 -21.01
C LEU A 105 9.15 7.78 -22.37
N LYS A 106 7.93 7.52 -22.81
CA LYS A 106 7.68 6.92 -24.13
C LYS A 106 8.07 7.85 -25.28
N GLU A 107 7.85 9.15 -25.11
CA GLU A 107 8.21 10.15 -26.12
C GLU A 107 9.72 10.32 -26.26
N THR A 108 10.48 10.03 -25.19
CA THR A 108 11.95 10.13 -25.22
C THR A 108 12.64 8.86 -25.70
N LEU A 109 11.91 7.78 -25.84
CA LEU A 109 12.41 6.54 -26.38
C LEU A 109 12.20 6.52 -27.91
#